data_6f35940247697a55d33b39a033da88c4
#
_entry.id   6f35940247697a55d33b39a033da88c4
#
_cell.length_a   1.000
_cell.length_b   1.000
_cell.length_c   1.000
_cell.angle_alpha   90.00
_cell.angle_beta   90.00
_cell.angle_gamma   90.00
#
_symmetry.space_group_name_H-M   'P 1'
#
loop_
_entity.id
_entity.type
_entity.pdbx_description
1 polymer ?
#
loop_
_entity_poly.entity_id
_entity_poly.type
_entity_poly.pdbx_seq_one_letter_code
_entity_poly.pdbx_strand_id
1 'polypeptide(L)'
;EAVYTVCESLAKTMASDGEGATKLFEAQVVNAKSKEDAKTMARAVVGSNLSKAAIYGCDANFGRFLCAMGYSGAQFNEEDVELYFKSANGELKVFDHGVPLVFDEEKATDIMKADTVTVFINMNEGDASATAWGCDLTYDYVKINADYRS
;
A
#
# COMPACT_ATOMS: atom_id res chain seq x y z
N GLU A 1 -18.25 -17.42 5.37
CA GLU A 1 -18.17 -16.41 4.29
C GLU A 1 -18.75 -15.07 4.74
N ALA A 2 -20.02 -15.00 5.22
CA ALA A 2 -20.66 -13.75 5.66
C ALA A 2 -19.88 -13.01 6.76
N VAL A 3 -19.36 -13.71 7.77
CA VAL A 3 -18.55 -13.10 8.85
C VAL A 3 -17.27 -12.47 8.28
N TYR A 4 -16.61 -13.14 7.35
CA TYR A 4 -15.41 -12.61 6.70
C TYR A 4 -15.70 -11.30 5.94
N THR A 5 -16.77 -11.28 5.15
CA THR A 5 -17.20 -10.08 4.41
C THR A 5 -17.48 -8.89 5.34
N VAL A 6 -18.17 -9.15 6.47
CA VAL A 6 -18.45 -8.10 7.47
C VAL A 6 -17.15 -7.61 8.12
N CYS A 7 -16.27 -8.52 8.54
CA CYS A 7 -14.99 -8.15 9.16
C CYS A 7 -14.10 -7.35 8.20
N GLU A 8 -14.04 -7.74 6.92
CA GLU A 8 -13.30 -7.00 5.90
C GLU A 8 -13.86 -5.59 5.69
N SER A 9 -15.19 -5.47 5.56
CA SER A 9 -15.84 -4.17 5.42
C SER A 9 -15.57 -3.26 6.62
N LEU A 10 -15.67 -3.79 7.83
CA LEU A 10 -15.37 -3.04 9.06
C LEU A 10 -13.89 -2.63 9.13
N ALA A 11 -12.97 -3.51 8.77
CA ALA A 11 -11.54 -3.21 8.75
C ALA A 11 -11.21 -2.06 7.76
N LYS A 12 -11.80 -2.08 6.57
CA LYS A 12 -11.67 -0.99 5.59
C LYS A 12 -12.24 0.33 6.12
N THR A 13 -13.43 0.28 6.72
CA THR A 13 -14.05 1.46 7.33
C THR A 13 -13.17 2.04 8.43
N MET A 14 -12.67 1.23 9.35
CA MET A 14 -11.76 1.67 10.41
C MET A 14 -10.46 2.27 9.86
N ALA A 15 -9.88 1.64 8.81
CA ALA A 15 -8.65 2.12 8.21
C ALA A 15 -8.85 3.46 7.49
N SER A 16 -9.98 3.66 6.81
CA SER A 16 -10.30 4.90 6.09
C SER A 16 -10.70 6.05 7.01
N ASP A 17 -11.15 5.77 8.23
CA ASP A 17 -11.56 6.75 9.23
C ASP A 17 -10.39 7.21 10.13
N GLY A 18 -9.16 7.15 9.61
CA GLY A 18 -7.99 7.67 10.30
C GLY A 18 -8.08 9.19 10.48
N GLU A 19 -7.59 9.68 11.62
CA GLU A 19 -7.65 11.12 11.94
C GLU A 19 -6.95 11.96 10.85
N GLY A 20 -7.70 12.87 10.23
CA GLY A 20 -7.21 13.70 9.12
C GLY A 20 -6.92 12.96 7.81
N ALA A 21 -7.30 11.68 7.70
CA ALA A 21 -7.11 10.88 6.49
C ALA A 21 -8.00 11.35 5.34
N THR A 22 -7.50 11.19 4.11
CA THR A 22 -8.22 11.52 2.88
C THR A 22 -8.38 10.34 1.94
N LYS A 23 -7.63 9.25 2.15
CA LYS A 23 -7.64 8.06 1.27
C LYS A 23 -7.54 6.77 2.06
N LEU A 24 -8.27 5.75 1.59
CA LEU A 24 -8.01 4.36 1.96
C LEU A 24 -6.77 3.87 1.21
N PHE A 25 -5.79 3.37 1.95
CA PHE A 25 -4.58 2.77 1.41
C PHE A 25 -4.62 1.25 1.59
N GLU A 26 -4.60 0.52 0.50
CA GLU A 26 -4.60 -0.95 0.51
C GLU A 26 -3.27 -1.48 -0.04
N ALA A 27 -2.64 -2.43 0.66
CA ALA A 27 -1.50 -3.19 0.18
C ALA A 27 -1.93 -4.65 -0.03
N GLN A 28 -1.87 -5.12 -1.26
CA GLN A 28 -2.13 -6.51 -1.64
C GLN A 28 -0.82 -7.19 -2.01
N VAL A 29 -0.40 -8.18 -1.23
CA VAL A 29 0.76 -9.02 -1.52
C VAL A 29 0.25 -10.37 -1.96
N VAL A 30 0.65 -10.82 -3.15
CA VAL A 30 0.24 -12.11 -3.73
C VAL A 30 1.46 -12.94 -4.13
N ASN A 31 1.24 -14.24 -4.28
CA ASN A 31 2.26 -15.20 -4.71
C ASN A 31 3.54 -15.19 -3.83
N ALA A 32 3.38 -14.95 -2.54
CA ALA A 32 4.46 -15.03 -1.57
C ALA A 32 4.75 -16.48 -1.13
N LYS A 33 5.93 -16.74 -0.59
CA LYS A 33 6.35 -18.05 -0.08
C LYS A 33 5.44 -18.58 1.02
N SER A 34 4.98 -17.69 1.90
CA SER A 34 4.11 -18.03 3.01
C SER A 34 3.08 -16.93 3.28
N LYS A 35 1.98 -17.33 3.94
CA LYS A 35 0.95 -16.37 4.37
C LYS A 35 1.49 -15.39 5.42
N GLU A 36 2.43 -15.81 6.24
CA GLU A 36 3.05 -14.95 7.25
C GLU A 36 3.93 -13.89 6.59
N ASP A 37 4.76 -14.26 5.60
CA ASP A 37 5.55 -13.29 4.84
C ASP A 37 4.66 -12.29 4.10
N ALA A 38 3.62 -12.76 3.40
CA ALA A 38 2.67 -11.90 2.71
C ALA A 38 2.03 -10.88 3.67
N LYS A 39 1.58 -11.32 4.84
CA LYS A 39 0.98 -10.48 5.87
C LYS A 39 1.98 -9.47 6.45
N THR A 40 3.20 -9.92 6.74
CA THR A 40 4.27 -9.09 7.30
C THR A 40 4.63 -7.96 6.32
N MET A 41 4.81 -8.27 5.04
CA MET A 41 5.08 -7.28 3.99
C MET A 41 3.91 -6.31 3.80
N ALA A 42 2.69 -6.80 3.65
CA ALA A 42 1.51 -5.95 3.47
C ALA A 42 1.32 -4.96 4.63
N ARG A 43 1.50 -5.41 5.88
CA ARG A 43 1.41 -4.56 7.08
C ARG A 43 2.55 -3.54 7.14
N ALA A 44 3.77 -3.91 6.77
CA ALA A 44 4.90 -2.99 6.74
C ALA A 44 4.67 -1.86 5.72
N VAL A 45 4.12 -2.19 4.56
CA VAL A 45 3.80 -1.23 3.50
C VAL A 45 2.77 -0.21 3.97
N VAL A 46 1.60 -0.63 4.48
CA VAL A 46 0.55 0.30 4.93
C VAL A 46 0.92 1.05 6.22
N GLY A 47 1.85 0.53 7.01
CA GLY A 47 2.35 1.15 8.23
C GLY A 47 3.51 2.13 8.03
N SER A 48 4.13 2.14 6.85
CA SER A 48 5.26 3.01 6.54
C SER A 48 4.85 4.47 6.37
N ASN A 49 5.42 5.37 7.16
CA ASN A 49 5.15 6.81 7.07
C ASN A 49 5.48 7.37 5.68
N LEU A 50 6.58 6.93 5.06
CA LEU A 50 6.96 7.38 3.71
C LEU A 50 6.00 6.85 2.64
N SER A 51 5.52 5.61 2.77
CA SER A 51 4.50 5.04 1.88
C SER A 51 3.18 5.81 2.01
N LYS A 52 2.72 6.05 3.24
CA LYS A 52 1.50 6.81 3.53
C LYS A 52 1.58 8.25 3.00
N ALA A 53 2.74 8.90 3.12
CA ALA A 53 2.97 10.24 2.57
C ALA A 53 2.98 10.23 1.03
N ALA A 54 3.52 9.19 0.39
CA ALA A 54 3.46 9.03 -1.05
C ALA A 54 2.01 8.88 -1.56
N ILE A 55 1.18 8.10 -0.86
CA ILE A 55 -0.25 7.98 -1.16
C ILE A 55 -0.95 9.34 -1.07
N TYR A 56 -0.69 10.10 0.00
CA TYR A 56 -1.24 11.46 0.16
C TYR A 56 -0.85 12.39 -0.98
N GLY A 57 0.44 12.42 -1.32
CA GLY A 57 1.01 13.29 -2.34
C GLY A 57 0.76 12.82 -3.78
N CYS A 58 0.07 11.70 -4.01
CA CYS A 58 -0.09 11.06 -5.32
C CYS A 58 1.26 10.81 -6.03
N ASP A 59 2.29 10.44 -5.25
CA ASP A 59 3.64 10.13 -5.73
C ASP A 59 3.78 8.62 -5.93
N ALA A 60 3.89 8.20 -7.20
CA ALA A 60 4.05 6.79 -7.57
C ALA A 60 5.46 6.26 -7.27
N ASN A 61 5.98 6.57 -6.10
CA ASN A 61 7.33 6.28 -5.64
C ASN A 61 7.49 4.83 -5.18
N PHE A 62 7.62 3.89 -6.13
CA PHE A 62 7.77 2.46 -5.85
C PHE A 62 8.89 2.15 -4.84
N GLY A 63 9.97 2.96 -4.82
CA GLY A 63 11.09 2.75 -3.91
C GLY A 63 10.71 2.82 -2.43
N ARG A 64 9.75 3.66 -2.05
CA ARG A 64 9.25 3.75 -0.67
C ARG A 64 8.54 2.48 -0.22
N PHE A 65 7.79 1.86 -1.12
CA PHE A 65 7.06 0.61 -0.84
C PHE A 65 8.00 -0.58 -0.78
N LEU A 66 8.96 -0.68 -1.70
CA LEU A 66 10.01 -1.71 -1.67
C LEU A 66 10.88 -1.58 -0.42
N CYS A 67 11.22 -0.35 -0.01
CA CYS A 67 11.96 -0.10 1.23
C CYS A 67 11.18 -0.61 2.45
N ALA A 68 9.86 -0.35 2.50
CA ALA A 68 9.01 -0.84 3.58
C ALA A 68 8.97 -2.38 3.64
N MET A 69 8.93 -3.04 2.49
CA MET A 69 9.04 -4.50 2.42
C MET A 69 10.41 -4.98 2.91
N GLY A 70 11.48 -4.30 2.50
CA GLY A 70 12.86 -4.68 2.85
C GLY A 70 13.14 -4.67 4.35
N TYR A 71 12.59 -3.72 5.11
CA TYR A 71 12.74 -3.70 6.57
C TYR A 71 11.63 -4.45 7.33
N SER A 72 10.69 -5.09 6.64
CA SER A 72 9.56 -5.79 7.26
C SER A 72 9.97 -7.00 8.11
N GLY A 73 11.13 -7.58 7.81
CA GLY A 73 11.62 -8.83 8.39
C GLY A 73 11.29 -10.08 7.56
N ALA A 74 10.38 -9.97 6.58
CA ALA A 74 10.13 -11.05 5.63
C ALA A 74 11.33 -11.22 4.69
N GLN A 75 11.58 -12.46 4.27
CA GLN A 75 12.66 -12.77 3.34
C GLN A 75 12.08 -13.00 1.93
N PHE A 76 12.55 -12.23 0.97
CA PHE A 76 12.13 -12.34 -0.43
C PHE A 76 13.28 -11.97 -1.37
N ASN A 77 13.17 -12.34 -2.64
CA ASN A 77 14.09 -11.93 -3.69
C ASN A 77 13.48 -10.74 -4.46
N GLU A 78 14.15 -9.60 -4.44
CA GLU A 78 13.70 -8.39 -5.13
C GLU A 78 13.63 -8.55 -6.66
N GLU A 79 14.45 -9.45 -7.23
CA GLU A 79 14.45 -9.75 -8.66
C GLU A 79 13.17 -10.47 -9.14
N ASP A 80 12.35 -10.98 -8.22
CA ASP A 80 11.08 -11.62 -8.55
C ASP A 80 9.88 -10.68 -8.40
N VAL A 81 10.08 -9.50 -7.78
CA VAL A 81 9.01 -8.58 -7.41
C VAL A 81 8.48 -7.78 -8.59
N GLU A 82 7.15 -7.73 -8.70
CA GLU A 82 6.42 -6.78 -9.54
C GLU A 82 5.55 -5.87 -8.67
N LEU A 83 5.50 -4.58 -9.00
CA LEU A 83 4.68 -3.61 -8.27
C LEU A 83 3.80 -2.79 -9.20
N TYR A 84 2.54 -2.64 -8.80
CA TYR A 84 1.51 -1.90 -9.52
C TYR A 84 0.79 -0.94 -8.59
N PHE A 85 0.38 0.21 -9.12
CA PHE A 85 -0.65 1.06 -8.52
C PHE A 85 -1.98 0.81 -9.21
N LYS A 86 -3.05 0.63 -8.41
CA LYS A 86 -4.40 0.35 -8.90
C LYS A 86 -5.42 1.22 -8.18
N SER A 87 -6.42 1.66 -8.90
CA SER A 87 -7.58 2.37 -8.34
C SER A 87 -8.76 2.29 -9.30
N ALA A 88 -9.87 2.97 -8.97
CA ALA A 88 -11.00 3.15 -9.89
C ALA A 88 -10.60 3.86 -11.21
N ASN A 89 -9.50 4.64 -11.19
CA ASN A 89 -9.01 5.39 -12.35
C ASN A 89 -8.08 4.57 -13.27
N GLY A 90 -7.73 3.35 -12.88
CA GLY A 90 -6.91 2.46 -13.71
C GLY A 90 -5.83 1.70 -12.96
N GLU A 91 -4.90 1.18 -13.75
CA GLU A 91 -3.76 0.38 -13.27
C GLU A 91 -2.48 0.79 -13.99
N LEU A 92 -1.36 0.77 -13.25
CA LEU A 92 -0.04 1.08 -13.77
C LEU A 92 1.02 0.20 -13.09
N LYS A 93 1.79 -0.54 -13.90
CA LYS A 93 2.99 -1.25 -13.44
C LYS A 93 4.17 -0.28 -13.39
N VAL A 94 4.87 -0.23 -12.27
CA VAL A 94 5.99 0.70 -12.04
C VAL A 94 7.32 0.01 -11.75
N PHE A 95 7.28 -1.28 -11.40
CA PHE A 95 8.45 -2.10 -11.13
C PHE A 95 8.22 -3.52 -11.63
N ASP A 96 9.22 -4.11 -12.28
CA ASP A 96 9.12 -5.39 -12.97
C ASP A 96 10.39 -6.22 -12.80
N HIS A 97 10.30 -7.33 -12.03
CA HIS A 97 11.40 -8.27 -11.83
C HIS A 97 12.75 -7.58 -11.51
N GLY A 98 12.75 -6.78 -10.44
CA GLY A 98 13.96 -6.06 -10.01
C GLY A 98 14.27 -4.77 -10.79
N VAL A 99 13.49 -4.44 -11.82
CA VAL A 99 13.77 -3.31 -12.72
C VAL A 99 12.72 -2.22 -12.61
N PRO A 100 13.10 -0.98 -12.29
CA PRO A 100 12.23 0.18 -12.39
C PRO A 100 11.75 0.41 -13.83
N LEU A 101 10.47 0.64 -14.02
CA LEU A 101 9.90 0.97 -15.32
C LEU A 101 9.79 2.50 -15.51
N VAL A 102 9.97 2.94 -16.73
CA VAL A 102 9.59 4.30 -17.14
C VAL A 102 8.07 4.31 -17.36
N PHE A 103 7.37 5.23 -16.74
CA PHE A 103 5.93 5.35 -16.83
C PHE A 103 5.47 6.80 -17.00
N ASP A 104 4.21 6.97 -17.39
CA ASP A 104 3.55 8.26 -17.53
C ASP A 104 3.17 8.80 -16.14
N GLU A 105 3.82 9.87 -15.71
CA GLU A 105 3.61 10.53 -14.41
C GLU A 105 2.20 11.14 -14.28
N GLU A 106 1.61 11.64 -15.37
CA GLU A 106 0.24 12.19 -15.33
C GLU A 106 -0.77 11.07 -15.08
N LYS A 107 -0.60 9.95 -15.78
CA LYS A 107 -1.41 8.75 -15.58
C LYS A 107 -1.25 8.18 -14.17
N ALA A 108 -0.01 8.11 -13.67
CA ALA A 108 0.27 7.66 -12.32
C ALA A 108 -0.43 8.53 -11.27
N THR A 109 -0.31 9.85 -11.42
CA THR A 109 -0.98 10.82 -10.54
C THR A 109 -2.50 10.68 -10.59
N ASP A 110 -3.10 10.48 -11.78
CA ASP A 110 -4.54 10.30 -11.92
C ASP A 110 -5.04 9.03 -11.21
N ILE A 111 -4.31 7.91 -11.35
CA ILE A 111 -4.62 6.68 -10.63
C ILE A 111 -4.58 6.91 -9.12
N MET A 112 -3.59 7.63 -8.62
CA MET A 112 -3.38 7.85 -7.19
C MET A 112 -4.30 8.92 -6.59
N LYS A 113 -5.05 9.69 -7.39
CA LYS A 113 -6.05 10.67 -6.91
C LYS A 113 -7.34 10.03 -6.39
N ALA A 114 -7.61 8.76 -6.68
CA ALA A 114 -8.81 8.07 -6.22
C ALA A 114 -8.88 7.98 -4.69
N ASP A 115 -10.10 7.86 -4.15
CA ASP A 115 -10.35 7.71 -2.70
C ASP A 115 -9.77 6.42 -2.11
N THR A 116 -9.61 5.39 -2.94
CA THR A 116 -8.95 4.14 -2.58
C THR A 116 -7.80 3.88 -3.55
N VAL A 117 -6.60 3.71 -3.01
CA VAL A 117 -5.40 3.37 -3.77
C VAL A 117 -4.85 2.04 -3.28
N THR A 118 -4.71 1.10 -4.21
CA THR A 118 -4.12 -0.21 -3.96
C THR A 118 -2.70 -0.27 -4.50
N VAL A 119 -1.76 -0.60 -3.64
CA VAL A 119 -0.42 -1.04 -4.02
C VAL A 119 -0.46 -2.57 -4.14
N PHE A 120 -0.44 -3.05 -5.37
CA PHE A 120 -0.47 -4.48 -5.68
C PHE A 120 0.94 -4.98 -5.93
N ILE A 121 1.35 -5.99 -5.16
CA ILE A 121 2.71 -6.52 -5.13
C ILE A 121 2.65 -8.02 -5.42
N ASN A 122 3.21 -8.43 -6.53
CA ASN A 122 3.34 -9.83 -6.91
C ASN A 122 4.77 -10.29 -6.61
N MET A 123 4.89 -11.31 -5.74
CA MET A 123 6.19 -11.80 -5.29
C MET A 123 6.77 -12.86 -6.23
N ASN A 124 5.94 -13.55 -7.03
CA ASN A 124 6.33 -14.65 -7.93
C ASN A 124 7.12 -15.80 -7.25
N GLU A 125 6.96 -15.99 -5.94
CA GLU A 125 7.73 -16.97 -5.16
C GLU A 125 6.88 -18.13 -4.62
N GLY A 126 5.55 -18.06 -4.71
CA GLY A 126 4.64 -19.07 -4.16
C GLY A 126 3.18 -18.81 -4.53
N ASP A 127 2.26 -19.18 -3.63
CA ASP A 127 0.81 -19.08 -3.84
C ASP A 127 0.09 -18.37 -2.67
N ALA A 128 0.84 -17.95 -1.65
CA ALA A 128 0.26 -17.29 -0.51
C ALA A 128 -0.04 -15.82 -0.77
N SER A 129 -1.09 -15.30 -0.15
CA SER A 129 -1.49 -13.90 -0.28
C SER A 129 -2.00 -13.31 1.03
N ALA A 130 -1.85 -11.99 1.15
CA ALA A 130 -2.46 -11.21 2.22
C ALA A 130 -2.75 -9.79 1.76
N THR A 131 -3.76 -9.18 2.37
CA THR A 131 -4.10 -7.77 2.18
C THR A 131 -4.10 -7.06 3.53
N ALA A 132 -3.56 -5.85 3.55
CA ALA A 132 -3.64 -4.95 4.70
C ALA A 132 -4.20 -3.60 4.28
N TRP A 133 -4.88 -2.93 5.20
CA TRP A 133 -5.51 -1.63 5.00
C TRP A 133 -4.95 -0.60 5.97
N GLY A 134 -4.80 0.62 5.49
CA GLY A 134 -4.41 1.78 6.24
C GLY A 134 -4.96 3.04 5.57
N CYS A 135 -4.48 4.18 5.99
CA CYS A 135 -4.83 5.47 5.39
C CYS A 135 -3.57 6.26 5.02
N ASP A 136 -3.74 7.29 4.22
CA ASP A 136 -2.67 8.23 3.91
C ASP A 136 -2.20 9.03 5.14
N LEU A 137 -1.04 9.66 5.05
CA LEU A 137 -0.50 10.56 6.06
C LEU A 137 -0.55 11.99 5.55
N THR A 138 -1.42 12.80 6.18
CA THR A 138 -1.76 14.15 5.72
C THR A 138 -1.15 15.25 6.57
N TYR A 139 -1.15 16.48 6.09
CA TYR A 139 -0.83 17.65 6.90
C TYR A 139 -1.80 17.83 8.06
N ASP A 140 -3.09 17.51 7.85
CA ASP A 140 -4.11 17.63 8.90
C ASP A 140 -3.85 16.67 10.06
N TYR A 141 -3.39 15.45 9.80
CA TYR A 141 -2.94 14.54 10.86
C TYR A 141 -1.87 15.17 11.75
N VAL A 142 -0.84 15.75 11.15
CA VAL A 142 0.25 16.39 11.90
C VAL A 142 -0.25 17.61 12.67
N LYS A 143 -1.07 18.46 12.03
CA LYS A 143 -1.64 19.64 12.64
C LYS A 143 -2.49 19.32 13.87
N ILE A 144 -3.43 18.39 13.73
CA ILE A 144 -4.34 17.97 14.82
C ILE A 144 -3.52 17.44 16.00
N ASN A 145 -2.56 16.55 15.75
CA ASN A 145 -1.76 15.94 16.81
C ASN A 145 -0.71 16.88 17.42
N ALA A 146 -0.20 17.85 16.66
CA ALA A 146 0.72 18.87 17.19
C ALA A 146 0.02 19.90 18.08
N ASP A 147 -1.23 20.22 17.79
CA ASP A 147 -2.01 21.20 18.55
C ASP A 147 -2.72 20.58 19.77
N TYR A 148 -2.85 19.25 19.81
CA TYR A 148 -3.48 18.55 20.93
C TYR A 148 -2.56 18.57 22.16
N ARG A 149 -3.05 19.18 23.25
CA ARG A 149 -2.38 19.17 24.57
C ARG A 149 -3.29 18.47 25.55
N SER A 150 -2.86 17.35 26.07
CA SER A 150 -3.50 16.62 27.19
C SER A 150 -3.23 17.30 28.55
#